data_80045bf52d9452ace631c4cf22681efb
#
_entry.id   80045bf52d9452ace631c4cf22681efb
#
_cell.length_a   1.000
_cell.length_b   1.000
_cell.length_c   1.000
_cell.angle_alpha   90.00
_cell.angle_beta   90.00
_cell.angle_gamma   90.00
#
_symmetry.space_group_name_H-M   'P 1'
#
loop_
_entity.id
_entity.type
_entity.pdbx_description
1 polymer ?
#
loop_
_entity_poly.entity_id
_entity_poly.type
_entity_poly.pdbx_seq_one_letter_code
_entity_poly.pdbx_strand_id
1 'polypeptide(L)'
;MASFFRRKRSLIFKLILGIPTLWFVIVIFLSFQSTDNDKPRDDKGPNLAKRDIENKGGGGVFEGFQNPINKINQIVQPFNPFVNKEVTKQKNMKLSNKQNGNLRDIGNPDDKVVHTDFDVSGKYRKSDNGPGEQGNGVTVDKEKLAPEERKIYDDGWQNNAFNQYVSDQISLHRSLKDVRDTECKTLKYRRKLPDTSVVICFHNEAWTVLLRTFHSVLDRTPPELLREIILVDDFSDKEFLGKKLEDYIKDYPKVKVVRTKQREGLIRARLLGFSNAVGDVVTFLDSHCECAVGWIEPLLDRIAEDKRNVVCPVIDVIEDDSFKYQYGNARSTSIGGFDWNLQFNWHAIPEEERARREYKDYLPVRSPTMAGGLFSISREYFEELGAYDPGMDIWGGENLELSFRVSFNCFYTI
;
A
#
# COMPACT_ATOMS: atom_id res chain seq x y z
N MET A 1 53.37 23.91 33.25
CA MET A 1 51.94 23.48 33.25
C MET A 1 51.40 22.98 31.91
N ALA A 2 51.90 23.37 30.77
CA ALA A 2 51.36 22.94 29.44
C ALA A 2 51.62 21.48 29.08
N SER A 3 52.66 20.80 29.57
CA SER A 3 52.97 19.40 29.26
C SER A 3 52.09 18.38 29.99
N PHE A 4 51.52 18.76 31.13
CA PHE A 4 50.69 17.90 31.95
C PHE A 4 49.24 17.73 31.35
N PHE A 5 48.75 18.79 30.70
CA PHE A 5 47.44 18.76 30.02
C PHE A 5 47.44 17.98 28.69
N ARG A 6 48.56 17.93 27.98
CA ARG A 6 48.67 17.12 26.73
C ARG A 6 48.62 15.60 27.00
N ARG A 7 49.22 15.13 28.09
CA ARG A 7 49.18 13.69 28.46
C ARG A 7 47.80 13.21 28.90
N LYS A 8 47.02 14.04 29.62
CA LYS A 8 45.65 13.71 30.02
C LYS A 8 44.67 13.64 28.85
N ARG A 9 44.79 14.54 27.86
CA ARG A 9 43.94 14.48 26.64
C ARG A 9 44.18 13.20 25.82
N SER A 10 45.41 12.74 25.67
CA SER A 10 45.75 11.50 24.98
C SER A 10 45.19 10.27 25.68
N LEU A 11 45.12 10.25 27.02
CA LEU A 11 44.58 9.16 27.82
C LEU A 11 43.04 9.13 27.71
N ILE A 12 42.39 10.27 27.75
CA ILE A 12 40.94 10.38 27.60
C ILE A 12 40.52 9.93 26.17
N PHE A 13 41.26 10.32 25.13
CA PHE A 13 40.99 9.87 23.75
C PHE A 13 41.16 8.36 23.58
N LYS A 14 42.11 7.74 24.23
CA LYS A 14 42.34 6.28 24.23
C LYS A 14 41.24 5.54 24.99
N LEU A 15 40.71 6.11 26.07
CA LEU A 15 39.57 5.56 26.81
C LEU A 15 38.24 5.69 26.03
N ILE A 16 38.01 6.81 25.37
CA ILE A 16 36.78 7.04 24.57
C ILE A 16 36.73 6.11 23.34
N LEU A 17 37.85 5.80 22.71
CA LEU A 17 37.93 4.88 21.59
C LEU A 17 38.09 3.41 22.01
N GLY A 18 38.77 3.11 23.11
CA GLY A 18 39.06 1.77 23.56
C GLY A 18 37.88 1.03 24.22
N ILE A 19 37.00 1.77 24.93
CA ILE A 19 35.85 1.16 25.61
C ILE A 19 34.79 0.66 24.61
N PRO A 20 34.37 1.43 23.59
CA PRO A 20 33.44 0.94 22.60
C PRO A 20 33.95 -0.25 21.77
N THR A 21 35.26 -0.23 21.41
CA THR A 21 35.85 -1.33 20.65
C THR A 21 35.96 -2.61 21.48
N LEU A 22 36.29 -2.52 22.76
CA LEU A 22 36.32 -3.68 23.67
C LEU A 22 34.90 -4.24 23.89
N TRP A 23 33.92 -3.35 24.04
CA TRP A 23 32.51 -3.76 24.19
C TRP A 23 31.99 -4.44 22.92
N PHE A 24 32.34 -3.95 21.73
CA PHE A 24 31.98 -4.56 20.46
C PHE A 24 32.58 -5.96 20.28
N VAL A 25 33.83 -6.17 20.68
CA VAL A 25 34.48 -7.48 20.67
C VAL A 25 33.83 -8.44 21.67
N ILE A 26 33.43 -7.96 22.86
CA ILE A 26 32.71 -8.78 23.86
C ILE A 26 31.34 -9.21 23.35
N VAL A 27 30.60 -8.30 22.71
CA VAL A 27 29.28 -8.65 22.13
C VAL A 27 29.39 -9.66 21.01
N ILE A 28 30.38 -9.54 20.13
CA ILE A 28 30.66 -10.53 19.09
C ILE A 28 31.02 -11.90 19.73
N PHE A 29 31.89 -11.92 20.74
CA PHE A 29 32.30 -13.16 21.40
C PHE A 29 31.13 -13.86 22.13
N LEU A 30 30.23 -13.08 22.77
CA LEU A 30 29.05 -13.62 23.43
C LEU A 30 28.01 -14.12 22.39
N SER A 31 27.93 -13.50 21.23
CA SER A 31 27.04 -13.93 20.12
C SER A 31 27.51 -15.30 19.56
N PHE A 32 28.80 -15.56 19.52
CA PHE A 32 29.33 -16.87 19.11
C PHE A 32 29.16 -17.97 20.18
N GLN A 33 29.09 -17.63 21.48
CA GLN A 33 28.83 -18.61 22.54
C GLN A 33 27.36 -19.02 22.68
N SER A 34 26.41 -18.20 22.20
CA SER A 34 24.98 -18.53 22.30
C SER A 34 24.48 -19.51 21.23
N THR A 35 25.31 -19.87 20.24
CA THR A 35 24.95 -20.83 19.19
C THR A 35 25.21 -22.30 19.54
N ASP A 36 25.84 -22.61 20.69
CA ASP A 36 26.21 -24.01 21.04
C ASP A 36 25.26 -24.68 22.06
N ASN A 37 24.14 -24.08 22.47
CA ASN A 37 23.30 -24.62 23.54
C ASN A 37 21.88 -25.02 23.17
N ASP A 38 21.51 -25.09 21.89
CA ASP A 38 20.21 -25.62 21.47
C ASP A 38 20.32 -27.08 21.01
N LYS A 39 20.18 -28.00 21.96
CA LYS A 39 19.81 -29.38 21.66
C LYS A 39 18.30 -29.46 21.42
N PRO A 40 17.86 -30.17 20.37
CA PRO A 40 16.42 -30.26 20.05
C PRO A 40 15.70 -31.12 21.10
N ARG A 41 14.55 -30.61 21.59
CA ARG A 41 13.54 -31.43 22.27
C ARG A 41 12.70 -32.16 21.22
N ASP A 42 12.66 -33.50 21.36
CA ASP A 42 11.74 -34.36 20.60
C ASP A 42 10.29 -34.01 20.92
N ASP A 43 9.57 -33.52 19.93
CA ASP A 43 8.12 -33.52 19.96
C ASP A 43 7.59 -34.15 18.68
N LYS A 44 6.90 -35.27 18.85
CA LYS A 44 6.34 -36.10 17.78
C LYS A 44 5.05 -35.52 17.29
N GLY A 45 5.02 -34.97 16.08
CA GLY A 45 3.83 -34.67 15.30
C GLY A 45 3.88 -35.35 13.93
N PRO A 46 2.76 -35.63 13.25
CA PRO A 46 2.64 -36.69 12.28
C PRO A 46 3.28 -36.43 10.92
N ASN A 47 3.80 -37.53 10.36
CA ASN A 47 4.47 -37.70 9.06
C ASN A 47 3.72 -37.08 7.88
N LEU A 48 4.40 -36.22 7.13
CA LEU A 48 4.10 -35.93 5.73
C LEU A 48 5.23 -36.45 4.86
N ALA A 49 4.86 -37.30 3.91
CA ALA A 49 5.72 -38.09 3.06
C ALA A 49 6.67 -37.25 2.18
N LYS A 50 7.95 -37.58 2.24
CA LYS A 50 8.97 -37.16 1.26
C LYS A 50 8.71 -37.84 -0.07
N ARG A 51 8.63 -37.09 -1.15
CA ARG A 51 8.82 -37.60 -2.51
C ARG A 51 10.25 -37.31 -2.94
N ASP A 52 10.97 -38.38 -3.18
CA ASP A 52 12.32 -38.40 -3.73
C ASP A 52 12.29 -37.97 -5.21
N ILE A 53 13.16 -37.00 -5.55
CA ILE A 53 13.51 -36.70 -6.94
C ILE A 53 14.93 -37.19 -7.15
N GLU A 54 15.03 -38.23 -7.96
CA GLU A 54 16.29 -38.83 -8.41
C GLU A 54 17.12 -37.84 -9.25
N ASN A 55 18.38 -37.74 -8.87
CA ASN A 55 19.42 -36.99 -9.56
C ASN A 55 20.06 -37.92 -10.61
N LYS A 56 19.94 -37.60 -11.90
CA LYS A 56 20.81 -38.21 -12.92
C LYS A 56 21.86 -37.19 -13.34
N GLY A 57 23.11 -37.59 -13.09
CA GLY A 57 24.27 -36.80 -13.36
C GLY A 57 24.68 -36.75 -14.84
N GLY A 58 25.40 -35.71 -15.21
CA GLY A 58 26.13 -35.55 -16.47
C GLY A 58 27.16 -34.46 -16.29
N GLY A 59 28.44 -34.84 -16.24
CA GLY A 59 29.57 -33.94 -16.06
C GLY A 59 29.91 -33.15 -17.32
N GLY A 60 30.49 -31.98 -17.16
CA GLY A 60 31.02 -31.12 -18.23
C GLY A 60 31.75 -29.91 -17.69
N VAL A 61 33.03 -30.05 -17.57
CA VAL A 61 34.15 -29.09 -17.71
C VAL A 61 33.94 -27.61 -17.37
N PHE A 62 34.65 -27.18 -16.33
CA PHE A 62 34.92 -25.79 -15.95
C PHE A 62 35.95 -25.15 -16.92
N GLU A 63 35.58 -24.06 -17.60
CA GLU A 63 36.54 -23.07 -18.12
C GLU A 63 35.91 -21.67 -18.10
N GLY A 64 36.59 -20.72 -17.49
CA GLY A 64 36.56 -19.32 -17.85
C GLY A 64 35.68 -18.37 -17.05
N PHE A 65 36.01 -18.06 -15.79
CA PHE A 65 35.49 -16.86 -15.12
C PHE A 65 36.15 -15.60 -15.71
N GLN A 66 35.45 -14.89 -16.55
CA GLN A 66 35.73 -13.48 -16.83
C GLN A 66 34.61 -12.60 -16.27
N ASN A 67 35.05 -11.55 -15.62
CA ASN A 67 34.31 -10.55 -14.82
C ASN A 67 32.92 -10.13 -15.37
N PRO A 68 31.82 -10.26 -14.62
CA PRO A 68 30.47 -9.90 -15.08
C PRO A 68 30.18 -8.38 -15.13
N ILE A 69 31.07 -7.52 -14.63
CA ILE A 69 30.80 -6.09 -14.45
C ILE A 69 30.69 -5.32 -15.80
N ASN A 70 31.31 -5.79 -16.87
CA ASN A 70 31.29 -5.08 -18.15
C ASN A 70 30.11 -5.41 -19.07
N LYS A 71 29.24 -6.35 -18.73
CA LYS A 71 28.03 -6.68 -19.50
C LYS A 71 26.76 -5.99 -18.99
N ILE A 72 26.77 -5.50 -17.75
CA ILE A 72 25.63 -4.82 -17.13
C ILE A 72 25.48 -3.38 -17.63
N ASN A 73 26.57 -2.75 -18.06
CA ASN A 73 26.55 -1.35 -18.53
C ASN A 73 26.02 -1.15 -19.97
N GLN A 74 25.69 -2.21 -20.70
CA GLN A 74 25.12 -2.10 -22.06
C GLN A 74 23.61 -2.39 -22.12
N ILE A 75 22.98 -2.85 -21.04
CA ILE A 75 21.55 -3.23 -21.02
C ILE A 75 20.71 -2.28 -20.17
N VAL A 76 21.32 -1.49 -19.29
CA VAL A 76 20.59 -0.51 -18.45
C VAL A 76 20.89 0.89 -18.98
N GLN A 77 20.17 1.32 -20.01
CA GLN A 77 19.86 2.75 -20.10
C GLN A 77 18.94 3.05 -18.92
N PRO A 78 19.27 4.00 -18.03
CA PRO A 78 18.39 4.36 -16.93
C PRO A 78 17.07 4.82 -17.54
N PHE A 79 16.00 4.09 -17.26
CA PHE A 79 14.64 4.53 -17.49
C PHE A 79 14.42 5.75 -16.59
N ASN A 80 14.63 6.92 -17.14
CA ASN A 80 14.27 8.17 -16.50
C ASN A 80 12.83 8.49 -16.96
N PRO A 81 11.79 8.23 -16.15
CA PRO A 81 10.39 8.47 -16.53
C PRO A 81 10.12 9.96 -16.77
N PHE A 82 11.07 10.85 -16.46
CA PHE A 82 10.95 12.30 -16.56
C PHE A 82 11.62 12.90 -17.82
N VAL A 83 12.26 12.10 -18.67
CA VAL A 83 12.94 12.62 -19.87
C VAL A 83 12.45 11.95 -21.15
N ASN A 84 11.20 12.24 -21.51
CA ASN A 84 10.82 12.27 -22.90
C ASN A 84 10.76 13.75 -23.33
N LYS A 85 11.90 14.30 -23.78
CA LYS A 85 12.09 15.74 -24.06
C LYS A 85 11.09 16.33 -25.08
N GLU A 86 10.46 15.51 -25.90
CA GLU A 86 9.47 16.00 -26.87
C GLU A 86 8.07 16.08 -26.29
N VAL A 87 7.67 15.16 -25.42
CA VAL A 87 6.38 15.25 -24.68
C VAL A 87 6.45 16.36 -23.64
N THR A 88 7.62 16.59 -23.04
CA THR A 88 7.86 17.66 -22.08
C THR A 88 7.81 19.04 -22.77
N LYS A 89 8.26 19.18 -24.01
CA LYS A 89 8.18 20.47 -24.73
C LYS A 89 6.73 20.90 -25.04
N GLN A 90 5.86 19.99 -25.41
CA GLN A 90 4.45 20.32 -25.63
C GLN A 90 3.66 20.49 -24.29
N LYS A 91 4.01 19.79 -23.23
CA LYS A 91 3.45 19.99 -21.90
C LYS A 91 3.97 21.30 -21.28
N ASN A 92 5.25 21.58 -21.38
CA ASN A 92 5.86 22.82 -20.83
C ASN A 92 5.39 24.08 -21.55
N MET A 93 5.04 24.05 -22.84
CA MET A 93 4.39 25.18 -23.51
C MET A 93 2.95 25.43 -23.05
N LYS A 94 2.25 24.43 -22.50
CA LYS A 94 0.94 24.59 -21.85
C LYS A 94 1.02 24.89 -20.35
N LEU A 95 2.15 24.57 -19.69
CA LEU A 95 2.39 24.82 -18.26
C LEU A 95 3.02 26.18 -17.96
N SER A 96 3.68 26.83 -18.95
CA SER A 96 4.30 28.16 -18.75
C SER A 96 3.30 29.31 -18.53
N ASN A 97 1.99 29.05 -18.63
CA ASN A 97 0.92 30.01 -18.33
C ASN A 97 0.07 29.61 -17.12
N LYS A 98 0.55 28.71 -16.24
CA LYS A 98 -0.12 28.42 -14.95
C LYS A 98 0.72 28.94 -13.80
N GLN A 99 0.24 30.00 -13.22
CA GLN A 99 0.61 30.57 -11.93
C GLN A 99 0.74 29.52 -10.85
N ASN A 100 1.72 29.75 -9.96
CA ASN A 100 1.93 29.20 -8.61
C ASN A 100 1.04 28.02 -8.20
N GLY A 101 1.65 26.83 -8.02
CA GLY A 101 0.99 25.58 -7.67
C GLY A 101 0.35 25.58 -6.28
N ASN A 102 -0.79 26.23 -6.17
CA ASN A 102 -1.74 25.99 -5.09
C ASN A 102 -2.68 24.85 -5.52
N LEU A 103 -3.00 23.94 -4.59
CA LEU A 103 -4.15 23.05 -4.72
C LEU A 103 -5.29 23.87 -5.29
N ARG A 104 -6.00 23.37 -6.32
CA ARG A 104 -7.03 24.13 -7.01
C ARG A 104 -8.08 24.55 -6.01
N ASP A 105 -8.15 25.85 -5.72
CA ASP A 105 -9.13 26.54 -4.88
C ASP A 105 -9.89 25.62 -3.89
N ILE A 106 -9.23 25.27 -2.77
CA ILE A 106 -9.77 24.41 -1.71
C ILE A 106 -10.77 25.10 -0.77
N GLY A 107 -11.16 26.33 -1.08
CA GLY A 107 -12.12 27.09 -0.28
C GLY A 107 -11.54 27.65 1.04
N ASN A 108 -12.41 28.32 1.80
CA ASN A 108 -12.06 28.88 3.10
C ASN A 108 -11.85 27.75 4.13
N PRO A 109 -10.72 27.70 4.86
CA PRO A 109 -10.46 26.75 5.95
C PRO A 109 -11.54 26.71 7.04
N ASP A 110 -12.21 27.82 7.28
CA ASP A 110 -13.25 27.95 8.30
C ASP A 110 -14.64 27.53 7.81
N ASP A 111 -14.85 27.41 6.50
CA ASP A 111 -16.11 26.93 5.93
C ASP A 111 -16.15 25.41 5.92
N LYS A 112 -16.49 24.82 7.07
CA LYS A 112 -16.57 23.38 7.28
C LYS A 112 -18.01 22.92 7.46
N VAL A 113 -18.34 21.84 6.77
CA VAL A 113 -19.67 21.20 6.79
C VAL A 113 -19.55 19.71 7.08
N VAL A 114 -20.63 19.10 7.55
CA VAL A 114 -20.81 17.66 7.50
C VAL A 114 -21.11 17.30 6.05
N HIS A 115 -20.27 16.48 5.42
CA HIS A 115 -20.54 16.00 4.06
C HIS A 115 -21.69 14.99 4.11
N THR A 116 -22.56 15.07 3.11
CA THR A 116 -23.61 14.08 2.93
C THR A 116 -22.97 12.76 2.53
N ASP A 117 -23.35 11.70 3.21
CA ASP A 117 -22.90 10.35 2.87
C ASP A 117 -23.27 10.03 1.41
N PHE A 118 -22.31 9.55 0.65
CA PHE A 118 -22.45 9.18 -0.74
C PHE A 118 -22.29 7.66 -0.89
N ASP A 119 -23.35 6.99 -1.30
CA ASP A 119 -23.33 5.57 -1.65
C ASP A 119 -24.43 5.27 -2.68
N VAL A 120 -24.02 4.92 -3.88
CA VAL A 120 -24.92 4.52 -4.96
C VAL A 120 -24.96 3.01 -5.20
N SER A 121 -24.24 2.23 -4.39
CA SER A 121 -24.18 0.75 -4.53
C SER A 121 -25.58 0.13 -4.56
N GLY A 122 -26.51 0.67 -3.78
CA GLY A 122 -27.90 0.25 -3.75
C GLY A 122 -28.63 0.26 -5.09
N LYS A 123 -28.21 1.11 -6.05
CA LYS A 123 -28.79 1.17 -7.40
C LYS A 123 -28.49 -0.09 -8.23
N TYR A 124 -27.42 -0.78 -7.93
CA TYR A 124 -26.90 -1.92 -8.69
C TYR A 124 -27.14 -3.26 -8.02
N ARG A 125 -27.60 -3.26 -6.76
CA ARG A 125 -27.88 -4.50 -6.02
C ARG A 125 -29.12 -5.19 -6.57
N LYS A 126 -29.03 -6.51 -6.79
CA LYS A 126 -30.18 -7.32 -7.20
C LYS A 126 -31.15 -7.60 -6.06
N SER A 127 -30.67 -7.62 -4.82
CA SER A 127 -31.43 -7.90 -3.61
C SER A 127 -30.69 -7.36 -2.39
N ASP A 128 -31.41 -6.76 -1.46
CA ASP A 128 -30.87 -6.30 -0.18
C ASP A 128 -30.43 -7.46 0.74
N ASN A 129 -30.88 -8.68 0.43
CA ASN A 129 -30.55 -9.90 1.15
C ASN A 129 -29.66 -10.84 0.32
N GLY A 130 -28.95 -10.30 -0.69
CA GLY A 130 -28.00 -11.07 -1.50
C GLY A 130 -26.80 -11.58 -0.68
N PRO A 131 -26.06 -12.57 -1.22
CA PRO A 131 -24.84 -13.03 -0.60
C PRO A 131 -23.86 -11.86 -0.36
N GLY A 132 -23.28 -11.80 0.83
CA GLY A 132 -22.27 -10.79 1.19
C GLY A 132 -22.80 -9.39 1.48
N GLU A 133 -24.11 -9.13 1.34
CA GLU A 133 -24.68 -7.80 1.63
C GLU A 133 -24.46 -7.38 3.08
N GLN A 134 -24.30 -6.08 3.31
CA GLN A 134 -23.94 -5.48 4.60
C GLN A 134 -22.60 -5.99 5.17
N GLY A 135 -21.71 -6.51 4.27
CA GLY A 135 -20.43 -7.08 4.68
C GLY A 135 -20.55 -8.43 5.40
N ASN A 136 -21.70 -9.10 5.31
CA ASN A 136 -21.88 -10.43 5.92
C ASN A 136 -21.01 -11.46 5.18
N GLY A 137 -20.54 -12.47 5.93
CA GLY A 137 -19.82 -13.61 5.33
C GLY A 137 -20.76 -14.53 4.57
N VAL A 138 -20.21 -15.18 3.55
CA VAL A 138 -20.89 -16.25 2.77
C VAL A 138 -20.19 -17.55 3.09
N THR A 139 -20.90 -18.50 3.68
CA THR A 139 -20.35 -19.83 3.99
C THR A 139 -20.79 -20.85 2.95
N VAL A 140 -19.82 -21.57 2.41
CA VAL A 140 -20.04 -22.63 1.43
C VAL A 140 -19.58 -23.96 2.03
N ASP A 141 -20.49 -24.95 2.04
CA ASP A 141 -20.14 -26.32 2.42
C ASP A 141 -19.55 -27.04 1.19
N LYS A 142 -18.22 -27.11 1.15
CA LYS A 142 -17.47 -27.70 0.04
C LYS A 142 -17.92 -29.14 -0.28
N GLU A 143 -18.33 -29.92 0.73
CA GLU A 143 -18.72 -31.31 0.56
C GLU A 143 -20.07 -31.45 -0.19
N LYS A 144 -20.87 -30.39 -0.21
CA LYS A 144 -22.15 -30.34 -0.94
C LYS A 144 -22.03 -29.81 -2.37
N LEU A 145 -20.87 -29.32 -2.77
CA LEU A 145 -20.64 -28.83 -4.13
C LEU A 145 -20.58 -29.95 -5.13
N ALA A 146 -21.12 -29.71 -6.33
CA ALA A 146 -20.91 -30.60 -7.48
C ALA A 146 -19.42 -30.72 -7.82
N PRO A 147 -18.95 -31.78 -8.46
CA PRO A 147 -17.52 -31.99 -8.75
C PRO A 147 -16.88 -30.81 -9.50
N GLU A 148 -17.60 -30.22 -10.46
CA GLU A 148 -17.15 -29.08 -11.24
C GLU A 148 -17.01 -27.81 -10.36
N GLU A 149 -17.99 -27.57 -9.49
CA GLU A 149 -17.97 -26.42 -8.56
C GLU A 149 -16.87 -26.58 -7.50
N ARG A 150 -16.67 -27.81 -7.00
CA ARG A 150 -15.58 -28.13 -6.06
C ARG A 150 -14.22 -27.85 -6.69
N LYS A 151 -14.06 -28.17 -7.99
CA LYS A 151 -12.84 -27.83 -8.71
C LYS A 151 -12.63 -26.33 -8.80
N ILE A 152 -13.65 -25.53 -9.14
CA ILE A 152 -13.58 -24.07 -9.18
C ILE A 152 -13.20 -23.51 -7.81
N TYR A 153 -13.80 -24.06 -6.73
CA TYR A 153 -13.47 -23.70 -5.36
C TYR A 153 -11.98 -23.94 -5.04
N ASP A 154 -11.45 -25.14 -5.36
CA ASP A 154 -10.07 -25.50 -5.08
C ASP A 154 -9.08 -24.72 -5.94
N ASP A 155 -9.37 -24.58 -7.24
CA ASP A 155 -8.55 -23.78 -8.17
C ASP A 155 -8.49 -22.31 -7.74
N GLY A 156 -9.60 -21.76 -7.23
CA GLY A 156 -9.66 -20.39 -6.69
C GLY A 156 -8.71 -20.19 -5.52
N TRP A 157 -8.72 -21.07 -4.53
CA TRP A 157 -7.79 -21.05 -3.40
C TRP A 157 -6.33 -21.18 -3.84
N GLN A 158 -6.06 -22.13 -4.74
CA GLN A 158 -4.71 -22.38 -5.23
C GLN A 158 -4.13 -21.17 -5.98
N ASN A 159 -4.95 -20.48 -6.77
CA ASN A 159 -4.50 -19.37 -7.61
C ASN A 159 -4.42 -18.04 -6.88
N ASN A 160 -5.28 -17.79 -5.88
CA ASN A 160 -5.47 -16.45 -5.31
C ASN A 160 -5.20 -16.39 -3.80
N ALA A 161 -5.03 -17.54 -3.11
CA ALA A 161 -4.92 -17.63 -1.65
C ALA A 161 -6.15 -17.09 -0.89
N PHE A 162 -7.32 -17.08 -1.55
CA PHE A 162 -8.62 -16.75 -0.97
C PHE A 162 -9.75 -17.50 -1.74
N ASN A 163 -10.94 -17.50 -1.16
CA ASN A 163 -12.11 -18.20 -1.71
C ASN A 163 -12.76 -17.44 -2.88
N GLN A 164 -12.18 -17.58 -4.07
CA GLN A 164 -12.73 -16.95 -5.27
C GLN A 164 -14.14 -17.41 -5.58
N TYR A 165 -14.49 -18.69 -5.32
CA TYR A 165 -15.83 -19.22 -5.54
C TYR A 165 -16.89 -18.45 -4.74
N VAL A 166 -16.58 -18.09 -3.51
CA VAL A 166 -17.43 -17.22 -2.68
C VAL A 166 -17.45 -15.79 -3.24
N SER A 167 -16.31 -15.25 -3.61
CA SER A 167 -16.23 -13.90 -4.22
C SER A 167 -17.15 -13.77 -5.44
N ASP A 168 -17.21 -14.80 -6.27
CA ASP A 168 -17.99 -14.79 -7.52
C ASP A 168 -19.52 -14.80 -7.27
N GLN A 169 -19.96 -15.20 -6.07
CA GLN A 169 -21.37 -15.16 -5.67
C GLN A 169 -21.79 -13.80 -5.10
N ILE A 170 -20.82 -12.98 -4.65
CA ILE A 170 -21.07 -11.69 -4.03
C ILE A 170 -21.21 -10.60 -5.09
N SER A 171 -22.16 -9.69 -4.90
CA SER A 171 -22.37 -8.54 -5.78
C SER A 171 -21.09 -7.70 -5.89
N LEU A 172 -20.79 -7.20 -7.11
CA LEU A 172 -19.74 -6.22 -7.35
C LEU A 172 -20.01 -4.89 -6.63
N HIS A 173 -21.28 -4.65 -6.30
CA HIS A 173 -21.78 -3.44 -5.65
C HIS A 173 -22.39 -3.73 -4.29
N ARG A 174 -21.85 -4.74 -3.56
CA ARG A 174 -22.41 -5.09 -2.25
C ARG A 174 -22.37 -3.92 -1.29
N SER A 175 -23.38 -3.83 -0.43
CA SER A 175 -23.39 -2.85 0.65
C SER A 175 -22.44 -3.23 1.77
N LEU A 176 -21.94 -2.22 2.46
CA LEU A 176 -21.23 -2.35 3.74
C LEU A 176 -22.01 -1.60 4.82
N LYS A 177 -21.93 -2.05 6.06
CA LYS A 177 -22.47 -1.29 7.20
C LYS A 177 -21.65 -0.01 7.39
N ASP A 178 -22.31 1.08 7.69
CA ASP A 178 -21.62 2.25 8.22
C ASP A 178 -21.33 2.04 9.70
N VAL A 179 -20.12 1.62 10.00
CA VAL A 179 -19.64 1.29 11.35
C VAL A 179 -18.77 2.38 11.95
N ARG A 180 -18.67 3.52 11.29
CA ARG A 180 -17.96 4.68 11.84
C ARG A 180 -18.50 5.01 13.24
N ASP A 181 -17.60 5.39 14.14
CA ASP A 181 -18.00 5.91 15.45
C ASP A 181 -18.94 7.12 15.29
N THR A 182 -19.82 7.33 16.25
CA THR A 182 -20.84 8.37 16.18
C THR A 182 -20.24 9.75 15.96
N GLU A 183 -19.09 10.02 16.58
CA GLU A 183 -18.34 11.25 16.44
C GLU A 183 -17.84 11.44 15.00
N CYS A 184 -17.37 10.38 14.35
CA CYS A 184 -16.89 10.43 12.95
C CYS A 184 -18.00 10.82 11.97
N LYS A 185 -19.25 10.41 12.23
CA LYS A 185 -20.40 10.74 11.37
C LYS A 185 -20.79 12.22 11.42
N THR A 186 -20.37 12.92 12.46
CA THR A 186 -20.68 14.33 12.71
C THR A 186 -19.51 15.27 12.48
N LEU A 187 -18.34 14.73 12.09
CA LEU A 187 -17.16 15.53 11.78
C LEU A 187 -17.43 16.46 10.59
N LYS A 188 -16.89 17.65 10.72
CA LYS A 188 -16.99 18.67 9.67
C LYS A 188 -15.66 18.76 8.93
N TYR A 189 -15.75 18.65 7.62
CA TYR A 189 -14.63 18.84 6.69
C TYR A 189 -14.84 20.10 5.89
N ARG A 190 -13.81 20.62 5.21
CA ARG A 190 -13.96 21.76 4.30
C ARG A 190 -15.06 21.47 3.29
N ARG A 191 -15.92 22.47 3.04
CA ARG A 191 -16.99 22.37 2.04
C ARG A 191 -16.45 22.01 0.66
N LYS A 192 -15.26 22.51 0.33
CA LYS A 192 -14.59 22.25 -0.94
C LYS A 192 -13.26 21.56 -0.68
N LEU A 193 -13.16 20.34 -1.14
CA LEU A 193 -11.98 19.46 -1.01
C LEU A 193 -11.28 19.31 -2.37
N PRO A 194 -9.98 19.02 -2.39
CA PRO A 194 -9.27 18.66 -3.62
C PRO A 194 -9.81 17.36 -4.21
N ASP A 195 -9.69 17.17 -5.51
CA ASP A 195 -10.03 15.91 -6.15
C ASP A 195 -8.86 14.92 -6.13
N THR A 196 -9.16 13.62 -6.30
CA THR A 196 -8.15 12.58 -6.29
C THR A 196 -8.17 11.72 -7.55
N SER A 197 -6.97 11.32 -8.02
CA SER A 197 -6.78 10.18 -8.91
C SER A 197 -6.51 8.94 -8.05
N VAL A 198 -7.36 7.91 -8.16
CA VAL A 198 -7.17 6.65 -7.45
C VAL A 198 -6.37 5.70 -8.32
N VAL A 199 -5.22 5.22 -7.83
CA VAL A 199 -4.31 4.31 -8.52
C VAL A 199 -4.44 2.92 -7.89
N ILE A 200 -4.81 1.92 -8.69
CA ILE A 200 -4.98 0.53 -8.29
C ILE A 200 -4.06 -0.32 -9.16
N CYS A 201 -2.99 -0.87 -8.56
CA CYS A 201 -2.07 -1.76 -9.26
C CYS A 201 -2.47 -3.21 -9.06
N PHE A 202 -2.40 -4.02 -10.11
CA PHE A 202 -2.72 -5.44 -10.05
C PHE A 202 -1.81 -6.27 -10.96
N HIS A 203 -1.64 -7.53 -10.60
CA HIS A 203 -1.02 -8.58 -11.39
C HIS A 203 -1.77 -9.88 -11.17
N ASN A 204 -2.40 -10.41 -12.22
CA ASN A 204 -3.17 -11.65 -12.17
C ASN A 204 -4.29 -11.67 -11.11
N GLU A 205 -4.87 -10.51 -10.78
CA GLU A 205 -5.93 -10.40 -9.78
C GLU A 205 -7.21 -11.12 -10.24
N ALA A 206 -7.97 -11.64 -9.27
CA ALA A 206 -9.26 -12.27 -9.54
C ALA A 206 -10.28 -11.26 -10.06
N TRP A 207 -11.06 -11.67 -11.08
CA TRP A 207 -11.99 -10.80 -11.80
C TRP A 207 -12.95 -10.04 -10.88
N THR A 208 -13.70 -10.77 -10.04
CA THR A 208 -14.73 -10.17 -9.18
C THR A 208 -14.14 -9.32 -8.07
N VAL A 209 -12.93 -9.63 -7.61
CA VAL A 209 -12.22 -8.88 -6.60
C VAL A 209 -11.74 -7.54 -7.14
N LEU A 210 -11.06 -7.54 -8.30
CA LEU A 210 -10.63 -6.30 -8.97
C LEU A 210 -11.81 -5.39 -9.31
N LEU A 211 -12.89 -5.96 -9.86
CA LEU A 211 -14.07 -5.18 -10.21
C LEU A 211 -14.74 -4.60 -8.96
N ARG A 212 -14.90 -5.37 -7.89
CA ARG A 212 -15.49 -4.89 -6.65
C ARG A 212 -14.66 -3.77 -6.03
N THR A 213 -13.32 -3.83 -6.14
CA THR A 213 -12.45 -2.76 -5.68
C THR A 213 -12.78 -1.44 -6.37
N PHE A 214 -12.71 -1.36 -7.71
CA PHE A 214 -12.96 -0.09 -8.36
C PHE A 214 -14.42 0.34 -8.33
N HIS A 215 -15.38 -0.60 -8.32
CA HIS A 215 -16.79 -0.26 -8.12
C HIS A 215 -17.03 0.35 -6.74
N SER A 216 -16.41 -0.18 -5.69
CA SER A 216 -16.54 0.42 -4.36
C SER A 216 -16.04 1.88 -4.32
N VAL A 217 -14.99 2.20 -5.09
CA VAL A 217 -14.53 3.59 -5.26
C VAL A 217 -15.56 4.43 -6.00
N LEU A 218 -16.09 3.94 -7.14
CA LEU A 218 -17.11 4.67 -7.92
C LEU A 218 -18.40 4.89 -7.13
N ASP A 219 -18.83 3.87 -6.41
CA ASP A 219 -20.12 3.85 -5.71
C ASP A 219 -20.11 4.76 -4.47
N ARG A 220 -18.94 4.92 -3.81
CA ARG A 220 -18.82 5.55 -2.49
C ARG A 220 -17.88 6.75 -2.44
N THR A 221 -17.52 7.29 -3.60
CA THR A 221 -16.78 8.55 -3.69
C THR A 221 -17.64 9.60 -4.36
N PRO A 222 -17.90 10.76 -3.72
CA PRO A 222 -18.61 11.86 -4.37
C PRO A 222 -17.98 12.19 -5.73
N PRO A 223 -18.78 12.33 -6.78
CA PRO A 223 -18.26 12.51 -8.16
C PRO A 223 -17.30 13.69 -8.32
N GLU A 224 -17.49 14.75 -7.55
CA GLU A 224 -16.63 15.94 -7.56
C GLU A 224 -15.27 15.69 -6.92
N LEU A 225 -15.16 14.71 -6.01
CA LEU A 225 -13.90 14.33 -5.35
C LEU A 225 -13.11 13.27 -6.12
N LEU A 226 -13.75 12.55 -7.05
CA LEU A 226 -13.11 11.53 -7.87
C LEU A 226 -12.76 12.11 -9.25
N ARG A 227 -11.49 12.31 -9.51
CA ARG A 227 -11.00 12.71 -10.84
C ARG A 227 -11.05 11.54 -11.82
N GLU A 228 -10.45 10.42 -11.42
CA GLU A 228 -10.33 9.21 -12.23
C GLU A 228 -9.87 8.02 -11.38
N ILE A 229 -10.04 6.83 -11.92
CA ILE A 229 -9.44 5.59 -11.44
C ILE A 229 -8.47 5.08 -12.50
N ILE A 230 -7.24 4.78 -12.10
CA ILE A 230 -6.19 4.26 -12.96
C ILE A 230 -5.90 2.83 -12.54
N LEU A 231 -6.36 1.88 -13.31
CA LEU A 231 -6.05 0.47 -13.17
C LEU A 231 -4.70 0.20 -13.83
N VAL A 232 -3.69 -0.15 -13.06
CA VAL A 232 -2.34 -0.42 -13.56
C VAL A 232 -2.12 -1.92 -13.59
N ASP A 233 -2.12 -2.47 -14.79
CA ASP A 233 -1.83 -3.88 -15.02
C ASP A 233 -0.33 -4.12 -15.13
N ASP A 234 0.24 -4.76 -14.12
CA ASP A 234 1.65 -5.10 -14.09
C ASP A 234 1.92 -6.45 -14.77
N PHE A 235 1.67 -6.47 -16.10
CA PHE A 235 1.96 -7.59 -16.96
C PHE A 235 1.21 -8.88 -16.58
N SER A 236 -0.11 -8.80 -16.41
CA SER A 236 -0.97 -9.97 -16.19
C SER A 236 -1.03 -10.87 -17.43
N ASP A 237 -1.10 -12.18 -17.19
CA ASP A 237 -1.24 -13.21 -18.22
C ASP A 237 -2.66 -13.82 -18.28
N LYS A 238 -3.56 -13.43 -17.38
CA LYS A 238 -4.94 -13.88 -17.35
C LYS A 238 -5.74 -13.24 -18.50
N GLU A 239 -6.27 -14.03 -19.40
CA GLU A 239 -6.99 -13.58 -20.59
C GLU A 239 -8.12 -12.59 -20.28
N PHE A 240 -8.84 -12.83 -19.16
CA PHE A 240 -9.96 -11.97 -18.76
C PHE A 240 -9.51 -10.56 -18.30
N LEU A 241 -8.25 -10.36 -17.92
CA LEU A 241 -7.68 -9.04 -17.59
C LEU A 241 -7.20 -8.25 -18.80
N GLY A 242 -7.22 -8.88 -19.99
CA GLY A 242 -6.93 -8.26 -21.28
C GLY A 242 -8.12 -7.50 -21.86
N LYS A 243 -8.50 -7.91 -23.07
CA LYS A 243 -9.58 -7.29 -23.84
C LYS A 243 -10.94 -7.23 -23.11
N LYS A 244 -11.28 -8.28 -22.33
CA LYS A 244 -12.53 -8.34 -21.57
C LYS A 244 -12.61 -7.19 -20.54
N LEU A 245 -11.51 -6.89 -19.85
CA LEU A 245 -11.45 -5.75 -18.90
C LEU A 245 -11.57 -4.41 -19.63
N GLU A 246 -10.88 -4.25 -20.76
CA GLU A 246 -10.96 -3.03 -21.58
C GLU A 246 -12.38 -2.79 -22.09
N ASP A 247 -13.07 -3.84 -22.53
CA ASP A 247 -14.45 -3.72 -23.00
C ASP A 247 -15.41 -3.41 -21.84
N TYR A 248 -15.18 -4.00 -20.68
CA TYR A 248 -16.01 -3.76 -19.48
C TYR A 248 -15.95 -2.31 -19.01
N ILE A 249 -14.74 -1.72 -18.96
CA ILE A 249 -14.57 -0.36 -18.42
C ILE A 249 -15.03 0.76 -19.36
N LYS A 250 -15.40 0.46 -20.62
CA LYS A 250 -15.92 1.48 -21.57
C LYS A 250 -17.14 2.21 -21.06
N ASP A 251 -17.94 1.53 -20.24
CA ASP A 251 -19.16 2.11 -19.64
C ASP A 251 -18.84 3.03 -18.43
N TYR A 252 -17.55 3.08 -18.01
CA TYR A 252 -17.10 3.84 -16.84
C TYR A 252 -16.08 4.91 -17.24
N PRO A 253 -16.50 6.10 -17.69
CA PRO A 253 -15.61 7.11 -18.31
C PRO A 253 -14.54 7.65 -17.37
N LYS A 254 -14.66 7.46 -16.07
CA LYS A 254 -13.63 7.80 -15.08
C LYS A 254 -12.60 6.71 -14.84
N VAL A 255 -12.77 5.52 -15.44
CA VAL A 255 -11.85 4.37 -15.27
C VAL A 255 -11.00 4.20 -16.52
N LYS A 256 -9.70 4.07 -16.36
CA LYS A 256 -8.77 3.76 -17.44
C LYS A 256 -7.79 2.67 -17.03
N VAL A 257 -7.33 1.87 -18.00
CA VAL A 257 -6.27 0.87 -17.81
C VAL A 257 -4.99 1.38 -18.43
N VAL A 258 -3.89 1.24 -17.70
CA VAL A 258 -2.51 1.39 -18.21
C VAL A 258 -1.74 0.11 -17.94
N ARG A 259 -0.81 -0.26 -18.84
CA ARG A 259 -0.13 -1.55 -18.76
C ARG A 259 1.37 -1.39 -18.79
N THR A 260 2.07 -2.18 -17.99
CA THR A 260 3.52 -2.33 -18.11
C THR A 260 3.86 -3.22 -19.33
N LYS A 261 5.07 -3.09 -19.84
CA LYS A 261 5.56 -3.91 -20.98
C LYS A 261 6.13 -5.25 -20.54
N GLN A 262 6.45 -5.37 -19.27
CA GLN A 262 6.99 -6.54 -18.59
C GLN A 262 6.60 -6.49 -17.11
N ARG A 263 6.85 -7.55 -16.36
CA ARG A 263 6.65 -7.54 -14.91
C ARG A 263 7.61 -6.54 -14.26
N GLU A 264 7.08 -5.43 -13.75
CA GLU A 264 7.86 -4.34 -13.17
C GLU A 264 7.87 -4.36 -11.64
N GLY A 265 6.86 -4.95 -11.03
CA GLY A 265 6.63 -4.94 -9.59
C GLY A 265 5.81 -3.73 -9.12
N LEU A 266 5.40 -3.77 -7.83
CA LEU A 266 4.46 -2.81 -7.26
C LEU A 266 4.94 -1.37 -7.38
N ILE A 267 6.22 -1.13 -7.08
CA ILE A 267 6.78 0.24 -6.98
C ILE A 267 6.75 0.93 -8.34
N ARG A 268 7.28 0.27 -9.39
CA ARG A 268 7.28 0.82 -10.76
C ARG A 268 5.89 0.86 -11.37
N ALA A 269 5.01 -0.10 -11.03
CA ALA A 269 3.60 -0.03 -11.41
C ALA A 269 2.90 1.19 -10.80
N ARG A 270 3.11 1.49 -9.51
CA ARG A 270 2.60 2.70 -8.87
C ARG A 270 3.16 3.98 -9.49
N LEU A 271 4.46 4.01 -9.85
CA LEU A 271 5.06 5.12 -10.59
C LEU A 271 4.40 5.32 -11.96
N LEU A 272 4.09 4.24 -12.69
CA LEU A 272 3.34 4.31 -13.94
C LEU A 272 1.93 4.89 -13.72
N GLY A 273 1.23 4.44 -12.68
CA GLY A 273 -0.06 5.00 -12.29
C GLY A 273 0.04 6.49 -11.95
N PHE A 274 1.01 6.87 -11.13
CA PHE A 274 1.27 8.26 -10.76
C PHE A 274 1.55 9.15 -11.99
N SER A 275 2.37 8.70 -12.93
CA SER A 275 2.69 9.45 -14.14
C SER A 275 1.47 9.74 -15.04
N ASN A 276 0.40 8.95 -14.88
CA ASN A 276 -0.86 9.09 -15.59
C ASN A 276 -1.93 9.82 -14.76
N ALA A 277 -1.66 10.14 -13.48
CA ALA A 277 -2.60 10.82 -12.59
C ALA A 277 -2.67 12.32 -12.87
N VAL A 278 -3.89 12.88 -12.87
CA VAL A 278 -4.12 14.31 -13.12
C VAL A 278 -4.91 15.00 -11.99
N GLY A 279 -5.34 14.26 -10.98
CA GLY A 279 -5.96 14.80 -9.76
C GLY A 279 -4.97 15.62 -8.92
N ASP A 280 -5.49 16.47 -8.05
CA ASP A 280 -4.67 17.27 -7.13
C ASP A 280 -4.04 16.37 -6.05
N VAL A 281 -4.73 15.28 -5.72
CA VAL A 281 -4.27 14.22 -4.80
C VAL A 281 -4.15 12.91 -5.58
N VAL A 282 -3.20 12.08 -5.19
CA VAL A 282 -3.11 10.69 -5.63
C VAL A 282 -3.40 9.78 -4.43
N THR A 283 -4.36 8.89 -4.60
CA THR A 283 -4.71 7.86 -3.61
C THR A 283 -4.33 6.50 -4.16
N PHE A 284 -3.44 5.79 -3.46
CA PHE A 284 -3.06 4.42 -3.80
C PHE A 284 -3.95 3.44 -3.03
N LEU A 285 -4.45 2.43 -3.72
CA LEU A 285 -5.18 1.30 -3.17
C LEU A 285 -4.64 0.00 -3.74
N ASP A 286 -4.69 -1.05 -2.94
CA ASP A 286 -4.47 -2.41 -3.44
C ASP A 286 -5.68 -2.88 -4.27
N SER A 287 -5.50 -3.93 -5.07
CA SER A 287 -6.51 -4.41 -6.04
C SER A 287 -7.64 -5.24 -5.43
N HIS A 288 -7.60 -5.45 -4.12
CA HIS A 288 -8.54 -6.29 -3.35
C HIS A 288 -9.13 -5.55 -2.15
N CYS A 289 -9.43 -4.25 -2.33
CA CYS A 289 -10.02 -3.39 -1.31
C CYS A 289 -11.50 -3.16 -1.57
N GLU A 290 -12.24 -2.78 -0.51
CA GLU A 290 -13.59 -2.24 -0.61
C GLU A 290 -13.68 -0.97 0.23
N CYS A 291 -13.92 0.15 -0.45
CA CYS A 291 -14.10 1.44 0.22
C CYS A 291 -15.43 1.49 0.96
N ALA A 292 -15.45 2.07 2.17
CA ALA A 292 -16.65 2.32 2.95
C ALA A 292 -17.23 3.71 2.67
N VAL A 293 -18.44 3.98 3.15
CA VAL A 293 -19.06 5.32 3.07
C VAL A 293 -18.22 6.33 3.84
N GLY A 294 -17.98 7.50 3.26
CA GLY A 294 -17.21 8.59 3.87
C GLY A 294 -15.72 8.29 4.03
N TRP A 295 -15.16 7.44 3.17
CA TRP A 295 -13.77 7.01 3.24
C TRP A 295 -12.77 8.08 2.79
N ILE A 296 -13.14 8.90 1.79
CA ILE A 296 -12.19 9.80 1.11
C ILE A 296 -12.13 11.20 1.72
N GLU A 297 -13.24 11.70 2.25
CA GLU A 297 -13.35 13.06 2.76
C GLU A 297 -12.34 13.39 3.86
N PRO A 298 -12.13 12.52 4.88
CA PRO A 298 -11.14 12.78 5.92
C PRO A 298 -9.70 12.79 5.38
N LEU A 299 -9.39 11.99 4.35
CA LEU A 299 -8.07 11.94 3.74
C LEU A 299 -7.78 13.24 2.99
N LEU A 300 -8.74 13.68 2.18
CA LEU A 300 -8.60 14.91 1.39
C LEU A 300 -8.59 16.17 2.27
N ASP A 301 -9.36 16.20 3.36
CA ASP A 301 -9.37 17.35 4.28
C ASP A 301 -8.03 17.55 4.98
N ARG A 302 -7.35 16.47 5.38
CA ARG A 302 -6.01 16.55 5.95
C ARG A 302 -4.98 17.07 4.95
N ILE A 303 -5.05 16.64 3.69
CA ILE A 303 -4.17 17.12 2.61
C ILE A 303 -4.47 18.59 2.28
N ALA A 304 -5.76 18.99 2.33
CA ALA A 304 -6.16 20.39 2.16
C ALA A 304 -5.68 21.28 3.32
N GLU A 305 -5.53 20.74 4.52
CA GLU A 305 -4.97 21.45 5.67
C GLU A 305 -3.47 21.75 5.50
N ASP A 306 -2.69 20.76 5.12
CA ASP A 306 -1.29 20.89 4.71
C ASP A 306 -1.00 19.88 3.59
N LYS A 307 -0.60 20.38 2.41
CA LYS A 307 -0.28 19.54 1.24
C LYS A 307 0.83 18.52 1.48
N ARG A 308 1.62 18.70 2.56
CA ARG A 308 2.69 17.77 2.95
C ARG A 308 2.19 16.60 3.79
N ASN A 309 0.92 16.60 4.17
CA ASN A 309 0.35 15.44 4.86
C ASN A 309 0.27 14.23 3.93
N VAL A 310 0.79 13.12 4.42
CA VAL A 310 0.60 11.79 3.84
C VAL A 310 -0.36 11.04 4.74
N VAL A 311 -1.53 10.67 4.21
CA VAL A 311 -2.66 10.25 5.04
C VAL A 311 -3.07 8.82 4.70
N CYS A 312 -3.01 7.93 5.70
CA CYS A 312 -3.47 6.55 5.58
C CYS A 312 -4.88 6.40 6.17
N PRO A 313 -5.79 5.63 5.53
CA PRO A 313 -7.06 5.28 6.13
C PRO A 313 -6.88 4.23 7.24
N VAL A 314 -7.90 4.06 8.08
CA VAL A 314 -8.03 2.83 8.86
C VAL A 314 -8.26 1.66 7.90
N ILE A 315 -7.49 0.57 8.08
CA ILE A 315 -7.54 -0.60 7.22
C ILE A 315 -8.32 -1.69 7.96
N ASP A 316 -9.51 -1.97 7.47
CA ASP A 316 -10.34 -3.10 7.91
C ASP A 316 -9.89 -4.40 7.23
N VAL A 317 -10.47 -5.52 7.61
CA VAL A 317 -10.11 -6.84 7.10
C VAL A 317 -11.30 -7.48 6.38
N ILE A 318 -11.05 -8.07 5.21
CA ILE A 318 -11.98 -8.96 4.53
C ILE A 318 -11.47 -10.40 4.75
N GLU A 319 -12.28 -11.27 5.36
CA GLU A 319 -11.92 -12.68 5.56
C GLU A 319 -11.68 -13.39 4.20
N ASP A 320 -10.62 -14.14 4.12
CA ASP A 320 -10.20 -14.84 2.90
C ASP A 320 -11.14 -16.01 2.51
N ASP A 321 -11.83 -16.61 3.48
CA ASP A 321 -12.74 -17.72 3.29
C ASP A 321 -14.18 -17.28 2.96
N SER A 322 -14.75 -16.44 3.81
CA SER A 322 -16.15 -16.07 3.78
C SER A 322 -16.43 -14.74 3.10
N PHE A 323 -15.42 -13.95 2.78
CA PHE A 323 -15.50 -12.55 2.38
C PHE A 323 -16.28 -11.66 3.37
N LYS A 324 -16.37 -12.09 4.64
CA LYS A 324 -16.93 -11.26 5.68
C LYS A 324 -16.07 -10.03 5.91
N TYR A 325 -16.70 -8.87 5.93
CA TYR A 325 -16.04 -7.62 6.25
C TYR A 325 -15.97 -7.46 7.77
N GLN A 326 -14.75 -7.47 8.31
CA GLN A 326 -14.47 -7.26 9.73
C GLN A 326 -14.09 -5.82 9.97
N TYR A 327 -14.88 -5.15 10.77
CA TYR A 327 -14.70 -3.73 11.06
C TYR A 327 -13.78 -3.53 12.25
N GLY A 328 -12.79 -2.65 12.07
CA GLY A 328 -12.07 -2.04 13.18
C GLY A 328 -12.93 -0.98 13.89
N ASN A 329 -12.42 -0.48 14.97
CA ASN A 329 -12.95 0.71 15.65
C ASN A 329 -11.79 1.68 15.95
N ALA A 330 -12.11 2.94 16.20
CA ALA A 330 -11.09 3.97 16.43
C ALA A 330 -10.20 3.67 17.66
N ARG A 331 -10.72 2.94 18.68
CA ARG A 331 -9.97 2.57 19.88
C ARG A 331 -8.93 1.48 19.62
N SER A 332 -9.17 0.63 18.63
CA SER A 332 -8.24 -0.45 18.24
C SER A 332 -7.22 -0.01 17.20
N THR A 333 -7.21 1.26 16.81
CA THR A 333 -6.24 1.80 15.85
C THR A 333 -4.82 1.64 16.39
N SER A 334 -3.92 1.19 15.51
CA SER A 334 -2.49 1.07 15.77
C SER A 334 -1.72 2.05 14.89
N ILE A 335 -0.47 2.33 15.26
CA ILE A 335 0.47 3.10 14.45
C ILE A 335 1.51 2.18 13.84
N GLY A 336 2.01 2.55 12.67
CA GLY A 336 3.10 1.84 12.02
C GLY A 336 4.44 2.15 12.69
N GLY A 337 5.27 1.13 12.80
CA GLY A 337 6.64 1.22 13.24
C GLY A 337 7.51 0.24 12.46
N PHE A 338 8.71 -0.01 12.95
CA PHE A 338 9.61 -1.00 12.39
C PHE A 338 10.56 -1.54 13.46
N ASP A 339 11.07 -2.74 13.27
CA ASP A 339 12.08 -3.34 14.14
C ASP A 339 13.51 -3.05 13.63
N TRP A 340 14.52 -3.53 14.37
CA TRP A 340 15.92 -3.35 14.00
C TRP A 340 16.36 -4.10 12.74
N ASN A 341 15.51 -5.01 12.22
CA ASN A 341 15.71 -5.66 10.93
C ASN A 341 15.05 -4.88 9.79
N LEU A 342 14.52 -3.67 10.05
CA LEU A 342 13.78 -2.83 9.12
C LEU A 342 12.50 -3.53 8.59
N GLN A 343 11.86 -4.34 9.43
CA GLN A 343 10.57 -4.93 9.12
C GLN A 343 9.46 -4.08 9.73
N PHE A 344 8.49 -3.73 8.89
CA PHE A 344 7.30 -3.00 9.34
C PHE A 344 6.51 -3.82 10.35
N ASN A 345 6.02 -3.16 11.39
CA ASN A 345 5.12 -3.75 12.37
C ASN A 345 4.14 -2.73 12.96
N TRP A 346 3.08 -3.23 13.57
CA TRP A 346 2.07 -2.42 14.22
C TRP A 346 2.35 -2.26 15.71
N HIS A 347 2.17 -1.05 16.23
CA HIS A 347 2.36 -0.69 17.63
C HIS A 347 1.10 -0.05 18.22
N ALA A 348 0.93 -0.21 19.51
CA ALA A 348 -0.05 0.57 20.26
C ALA A 348 0.29 2.07 20.20
N ILE A 349 -0.74 2.91 20.18
CA ILE A 349 -0.58 4.37 20.21
C ILE A 349 0.09 4.77 21.52
N PRO A 350 1.25 5.49 21.49
CA PRO A 350 1.92 5.99 22.68
C PRO A 350 1.04 6.94 23.51
N GLU A 351 1.33 7.01 24.81
CA GLU A 351 0.56 7.84 25.73
C GLU A 351 0.63 9.32 25.36
N GLU A 352 1.79 9.82 24.94
CA GLU A 352 1.97 11.19 24.49
C GLU A 352 1.08 11.55 23.29
N GLU A 353 0.92 10.59 22.36
CA GLU A 353 0.05 10.79 21.20
C GLU A 353 -1.43 10.70 21.58
N ARG A 354 -1.80 9.86 22.55
CA ARG A 354 -3.15 9.84 23.12
C ARG A 354 -3.49 11.16 23.80
N ALA A 355 -2.57 11.68 24.61
CA ALA A 355 -2.71 12.98 25.28
C ALA A 355 -2.80 14.13 24.28
N ARG A 356 -1.97 14.15 23.22
CA ARG A 356 -2.05 15.14 22.13
C ARG A 356 -3.44 15.17 21.47
N ARG A 357 -4.07 14.02 21.32
CA ARG A 357 -5.43 13.84 20.77
C ARG A 357 -6.52 14.10 21.83
N GLU A 358 -6.16 14.57 23.02
CA GLU A 358 -7.10 14.77 24.13
C GLU A 358 -7.92 13.51 24.45
N TYR A 359 -7.31 12.32 24.25
CA TYR A 359 -7.97 10.99 24.38
C TYR A 359 -9.20 10.82 23.49
N LYS A 360 -9.29 11.58 22.40
CA LYS A 360 -10.37 11.48 21.42
C LYS A 360 -9.95 10.53 20.29
N ASP A 361 -10.45 9.31 20.30
CA ASP A 361 -10.03 8.25 19.39
C ASP A 361 -10.38 8.54 17.91
N TYR A 362 -11.35 9.41 17.65
CA TYR A 362 -11.75 9.83 16.31
C TYR A 362 -10.85 10.91 15.69
N LEU A 363 -9.92 11.46 16.43
CA LEU A 363 -8.96 12.42 15.88
C LEU A 363 -7.79 11.70 15.18
N PRO A 364 -7.19 12.31 14.13
CA PRO A 364 -6.06 11.74 13.42
C PRO A 364 -4.90 11.39 14.35
N VAL A 365 -4.29 10.23 14.13
CA VAL A 365 -3.11 9.75 14.86
C VAL A 365 -1.86 9.95 14.00
N ARG A 366 -0.77 10.38 14.63
CA ARG A 366 0.54 10.46 13.99
C ARG A 366 1.22 9.09 14.00
N SER A 367 1.78 8.70 12.86
CA SER A 367 2.47 7.43 12.71
C SER A 367 3.90 7.66 12.20
N PRO A 368 4.92 7.04 12.81
CA PRO A 368 6.31 7.13 12.33
C PRO A 368 6.49 6.57 10.92
N THR A 369 5.75 5.52 10.59
CA THR A 369 5.79 4.87 9.29
C THR A 369 4.37 4.49 8.87
N MET A 370 4.17 4.31 7.56
CA MET A 370 2.89 3.86 7.00
C MET A 370 2.95 2.40 6.55
N ALA A 371 1.80 1.72 6.51
CA ALA A 371 1.70 0.35 6.00
C ALA A 371 2.02 0.23 4.50
N GLY A 372 1.86 1.32 3.74
CA GLY A 372 2.27 1.43 2.34
C GLY A 372 1.25 0.98 1.31
N GLY A 373 0.29 0.11 1.66
CA GLY A 373 -0.74 -0.36 0.73
C GLY A 373 -1.72 0.74 0.32
N LEU A 374 -2.25 1.44 1.31
CA LEU A 374 -3.34 2.41 1.16
C LEU A 374 -2.94 3.76 1.75
N PHE A 375 -2.85 4.78 0.93
CA PHE A 375 -2.62 6.16 1.38
C PHE A 375 -2.97 7.19 0.32
N SER A 376 -3.20 8.42 0.77
CA SER A 376 -3.39 9.60 -0.07
C SER A 376 -2.28 10.60 0.16
N ILE A 377 -1.83 11.25 -0.91
CA ILE A 377 -0.76 12.25 -0.90
C ILE A 377 -1.03 13.33 -1.95
N SER A 378 -0.70 14.58 -1.67
CA SER A 378 -0.70 15.62 -2.71
C SER A 378 0.17 15.19 -3.88
N ARG A 379 -0.35 15.27 -5.11
CA ARG A 379 0.41 14.92 -6.32
C ARG A 379 1.68 15.76 -6.44
N GLU A 380 1.58 17.07 -6.14
CA GLU A 380 2.72 17.98 -6.15
C GLU A 380 3.76 17.57 -5.10
N TYR A 381 3.33 17.28 -3.87
CA TYR A 381 4.26 16.90 -2.79
C TYR A 381 4.93 15.54 -3.06
N PHE A 382 4.20 14.57 -3.63
CA PHE A 382 4.81 13.29 -4.02
C PHE A 382 5.90 13.47 -5.08
N GLU A 383 5.69 14.41 -6.02
CA GLU A 383 6.70 14.79 -7.01
C GLU A 383 7.89 15.52 -6.36
N GLU A 384 7.64 16.46 -5.42
CA GLU A 384 8.68 17.17 -4.65
C GLU A 384 9.56 16.21 -3.85
N LEU A 385 8.96 15.16 -3.26
CA LEU A 385 9.70 14.09 -2.56
C LEU A 385 10.54 13.22 -3.50
N GLY A 386 10.37 13.30 -4.82
CA GLY A 386 11.01 12.42 -5.80
C GLY A 386 10.23 11.13 -6.06
N ALA A 387 8.95 11.05 -5.65
CA ALA A 387 8.07 9.89 -5.77
C ALA A 387 8.68 8.62 -5.11
N TYR A 388 8.45 7.43 -5.63
CA TYR A 388 9.14 6.22 -5.20
C TYR A 388 10.52 6.09 -5.85
N ASP A 389 11.44 5.39 -5.18
CA ASP A 389 12.72 4.98 -5.78
C ASP A 389 12.49 3.90 -6.85
N PRO A 390 12.72 4.21 -8.15
CA PRO A 390 12.51 3.23 -9.22
C PRO A 390 13.52 2.08 -9.21
N GLY A 391 14.58 2.17 -8.42
CA GLY A 391 15.58 1.12 -8.24
C GLY A 391 15.12 -0.02 -7.33
N MET A 392 14.01 0.14 -6.61
CA MET A 392 13.45 -0.92 -5.78
C MET A 392 12.73 -1.97 -6.64
N ASP A 393 13.01 -3.26 -6.37
CA ASP A 393 12.49 -4.36 -7.17
C ASP A 393 11.32 -5.06 -6.51
N ILE A 394 10.36 -5.41 -7.32
CA ILE A 394 9.16 -6.20 -7.08
C ILE A 394 8.29 -5.64 -5.95
N TRP A 395 8.66 -5.83 -4.67
CA TRP A 395 7.84 -5.48 -3.52
C TRP A 395 8.68 -5.42 -2.24
N GLY A 396 8.32 -4.50 -1.33
CA GLY A 396 8.81 -4.44 0.05
C GLY A 396 9.83 -3.34 0.29
N GLY A 397 9.75 -2.73 1.49
CA GLY A 397 10.65 -1.67 1.96
C GLY A 397 10.31 -0.26 1.47
N GLU A 398 9.53 -0.10 0.40
CA GLU A 398 9.14 1.19 -0.16
C GLU A 398 8.32 2.04 0.83
N ASN A 399 7.56 1.39 1.67
CA ASN A 399 6.76 2.07 2.70
C ASN A 399 7.64 2.70 3.77
N LEU A 400 8.69 2.01 4.23
CA LEU A 400 9.66 2.55 5.19
C LEU A 400 10.51 3.64 4.55
N GLU A 401 11.01 3.41 3.34
CA GLU A 401 11.84 4.34 2.59
C GLU A 401 11.09 5.68 2.38
N LEU A 402 9.86 5.62 1.87
CA LEU A 402 9.04 6.82 1.68
C LEU A 402 8.68 7.47 3.02
N SER A 403 8.34 6.68 4.06
CA SER A 403 8.04 7.21 5.39
C SER A 403 9.21 7.99 5.98
N PHE A 404 10.44 7.50 5.80
CA PHE A 404 11.64 8.21 6.27
C PHE A 404 11.84 9.52 5.51
N ARG A 405 11.68 9.54 4.18
CA ARG A 405 11.78 10.77 3.39
C ARG A 405 10.71 11.79 3.78
N VAL A 406 9.48 11.36 4.00
CA VAL A 406 8.41 12.22 4.50
C VAL A 406 8.78 12.79 5.87
N SER A 407 9.28 11.96 6.79
CA SER A 407 9.66 12.38 8.14
C SER A 407 10.86 13.34 8.15
N PHE A 408 11.83 13.18 7.24
CA PHE A 408 12.98 14.09 7.11
C PHE A 408 12.60 15.43 6.47
N ASN A 409 11.64 15.46 5.57
CA ASN A 409 11.19 16.67 4.88
C ASN A 409 10.00 17.35 5.55
N CYS A 410 9.28 16.64 6.38
CA CYS A 410 8.16 17.11 7.20
C CYS A 410 8.21 16.47 8.57
N PHE A 411 8.12 17.29 9.62
CA PHE A 411 8.08 16.82 11.01
C PHE A 411 6.78 16.06 11.38
N TYR A 412 5.91 15.73 10.44
CA TYR A 412 4.60 15.12 10.72
C TYR A 412 4.20 14.14 9.62
N THR A 413 4.27 12.85 9.94
CA THR A 413 3.44 11.82 9.29
C THR A 413 2.15 11.74 10.10
N ILE A 414 0.99 11.86 9.47
CA ILE A 414 -0.32 11.82 10.14
C ILE A 414 -1.02 10.53 9.79
#